data_f01329a3815eb5f9972026eae1cdc17d
#
_entry.id   f01329a3815eb5f9972026eae1cdc17d
#
_cell.length_a   1.000
_cell.length_b   1.000
_cell.length_c   1.000
_cell.angle_alpha   90.00
_cell.angle_beta   90.00
_cell.angle_gamma   90.00
#
_symmetry.space_group_name_H-M   'P 1'
#
loop_
_entity.id
_entity.type
_entity.pdbx_description
1 polymer ?
#
loop_
_entity_poly.entity_id
_entity_poly.type
_entity_poly.pdbx_seq_one_letter_code
_entity_poly.pdbx_strand_id
1 'polypeptide(L)'
;MAPEYCFIKRFRALAHLDYVTGDLDSPWADHHFDVHRIPFKEASFDFIMANHLMEHVDNDRTVLEEFYRVLKPGGWGILQVPIDWTNPNTEEDRSITDPSELERLYWQRDHLRLYGYEDYPSRLKEAGFIVEVVDMQELLGLDRYNRYALGGERWIFVVRKEQ
;
A
#
# COMPACT_ATOMS: atom_id res chain seq x y z
N MET A 1 0.75 -7.36 -3.66
CA MET A 1 1.77 -7.62 -2.62
C MET A 1 1.00 -8.07 -1.40
N ALA A 2 1.61 -8.80 -0.45
CA ALA A 2 0.95 -9.37 0.72
C ALA A 2 -0.38 -10.09 0.36
N PRO A 3 -0.33 -11.38 0.01
CA PRO A 3 -1.45 -12.10 -0.59
C PRO A 3 -2.61 -12.27 0.38
N GLU A 4 -3.70 -11.60 0.12
CA GLU A 4 -4.95 -11.72 0.88
C GLU A 4 -5.86 -12.77 0.22
N TYR A 5 -6.31 -13.76 0.98
CA TYR A 5 -7.11 -14.90 0.46
C TYR A 5 -8.35 -14.47 -0.33
N CYS A 6 -9.03 -13.41 0.08
CA CYS A 6 -10.21 -12.87 -0.60
C CYS A 6 -9.88 -12.38 -2.02
N PHE A 7 -8.74 -11.74 -2.23
CA PHE A 7 -8.29 -11.25 -3.52
C PHE A 7 -7.70 -12.38 -4.37
N ILE A 8 -6.88 -13.27 -3.81
CA ILE A 8 -6.30 -14.42 -4.53
C ILE A 8 -7.39 -15.21 -5.23
N LYS A 9 -8.40 -15.65 -4.48
CA LYS A 9 -9.49 -16.45 -5.05
C LYS A 9 -10.23 -15.73 -6.17
N ARG A 10 -10.47 -14.43 -6.00
CA ARG A 10 -11.23 -13.62 -6.96
C ARG A 10 -10.41 -13.31 -8.21
N PHE A 11 -9.17 -12.85 -8.05
CA PHE A 11 -8.36 -12.42 -9.19
C PHE A 11 -7.84 -13.60 -10.01
N ARG A 12 -7.47 -14.73 -9.40
CA ARG A 12 -7.10 -15.95 -10.14
C ARG A 12 -8.26 -16.54 -10.96
N ALA A 13 -9.50 -16.24 -10.62
CA ALA A 13 -10.66 -16.67 -11.40
C ALA A 13 -10.91 -15.81 -12.66
N LEU A 14 -10.23 -14.69 -12.82
CA LEU A 14 -10.37 -13.77 -13.94
C LEU A 14 -9.35 -14.13 -15.03
N ALA A 15 -9.78 -14.86 -16.06
CA ALA A 15 -8.90 -15.40 -17.12
C ALA A 15 -8.14 -14.34 -17.93
N HIS A 16 -8.52 -13.07 -17.84
CA HIS A 16 -7.83 -11.96 -18.50
C HIS A 16 -6.75 -11.30 -17.64
N LEU A 17 -6.57 -11.73 -16.39
CA LEU A 17 -5.54 -11.23 -15.50
C LEU A 17 -4.39 -12.24 -15.40
N ASP A 18 -3.18 -11.75 -15.61
CA ASP A 18 -1.95 -12.40 -15.17
C ASP A 18 -1.65 -11.92 -13.73
N TYR A 19 -2.26 -12.63 -12.78
CA TYR A 19 -2.22 -12.22 -11.37
C TYR A 19 -1.06 -12.89 -10.64
N VAL A 20 -0.16 -12.08 -10.11
CA VAL A 20 1.03 -12.50 -9.38
C VAL A 20 1.00 -11.95 -7.96
N THR A 21 1.34 -12.78 -6.99
CA THR A 21 1.50 -12.38 -5.58
C THR A 21 2.94 -12.49 -5.13
N GLY A 22 3.38 -11.51 -4.33
CA GLY A 22 4.71 -11.46 -3.74
C GLY A 22 4.65 -11.13 -2.26
N ASP A 23 5.46 -11.82 -1.46
CA ASP A 23 5.58 -11.61 -0.03
C ASP A 23 6.94 -12.14 0.45
N LEU A 24 7.39 -11.72 1.63
CA LEU A 24 8.65 -12.21 2.19
C LEU A 24 8.54 -13.68 2.60
N ASP A 25 7.49 -14.05 3.36
CA ASP A 25 7.38 -15.34 4.03
C ASP A 25 6.02 -16.04 3.84
N SER A 26 5.00 -15.37 3.29
CA SER A 26 3.65 -15.92 3.19
C SER A 26 3.60 -17.16 2.31
N PRO A 27 3.09 -18.31 2.82
CA PRO A 27 2.95 -19.54 2.01
C PRO A 27 1.95 -19.42 0.85
N TRP A 28 1.21 -18.32 0.77
CA TRP A 28 0.24 -18.04 -0.30
C TRP A 28 0.83 -17.23 -1.46
N ALA A 29 2.08 -16.75 -1.29
CA ALA A 29 2.76 -15.97 -2.32
C ALA A 29 3.28 -16.86 -3.46
N ASP A 30 3.14 -16.38 -4.70
CA ASP A 30 3.74 -17.03 -5.87
C ASP A 30 5.25 -16.83 -5.89
N HIS A 31 5.72 -15.69 -5.35
CA HIS A 31 7.14 -15.34 -5.27
C HIS A 31 7.50 -14.83 -3.87
N HIS A 32 8.64 -15.28 -3.36
CA HIS A 32 9.21 -14.82 -2.09
C HIS A 32 10.35 -13.85 -2.36
N PHE A 33 10.20 -12.61 -1.90
CA PHE A 33 11.22 -11.57 -2.04
C PHE A 33 11.00 -10.42 -1.07
N ASP A 34 12.08 -9.69 -0.79
CA ASP A 34 12.02 -8.42 -0.11
C ASP A 34 11.56 -7.32 -1.10
N VAL A 35 10.54 -6.55 -0.69
CA VAL A 35 9.96 -5.47 -1.50
C VAL A 35 10.92 -4.31 -1.76
N HIS A 36 12.01 -4.19 -0.98
CA HIS A 36 13.09 -3.24 -1.26
C HIS A 36 13.88 -3.59 -2.53
N ARG A 37 13.73 -4.82 -3.05
CA ARG A 37 14.34 -5.30 -4.28
C ARG A 37 13.44 -6.30 -5.00
N ILE A 38 12.49 -5.79 -5.74
CA ILE A 38 11.49 -6.61 -6.46
C ILE A 38 12.17 -7.31 -7.66
N PRO A 39 12.14 -8.67 -7.74
CA PRO A 39 12.89 -9.44 -8.73
C PRO A 39 12.22 -9.47 -10.12
N PHE A 40 11.55 -8.40 -10.48
CA PHE A 40 10.94 -8.20 -11.79
C PHE A 40 11.62 -7.03 -12.51
N LYS A 41 11.58 -7.08 -13.85
CA LYS A 41 12.14 -6.01 -14.68
C LYS A 41 11.34 -4.71 -14.51
N GLU A 42 11.95 -3.61 -14.88
CA GLU A 42 11.25 -2.34 -15.07
C GLU A 42 10.04 -2.51 -15.99
N ALA A 43 8.97 -1.79 -15.74
CA ALA A 43 7.75 -1.79 -16.55
C ALA A 43 7.15 -3.19 -16.78
N SER A 44 7.08 -4.01 -15.73
CA SER A 44 6.53 -5.37 -15.77
C SER A 44 5.02 -5.43 -15.51
N PHE A 45 4.49 -4.53 -14.69
CA PHE A 45 3.11 -4.62 -14.21
C PHE A 45 2.24 -3.46 -14.70
N ASP A 46 1.01 -3.77 -15.07
CA ASP A 46 -0.02 -2.76 -15.42
C ASP A 46 -0.68 -2.20 -14.16
N PHE A 47 -0.72 -3.00 -13.07
CA PHE A 47 -1.35 -2.67 -11.82
C PHE A 47 -0.57 -3.24 -10.63
N ILE A 48 -0.46 -2.46 -9.55
CA ILE A 48 0.11 -2.90 -8.27
C ILE A 48 -0.90 -2.62 -7.16
N MET A 49 -1.08 -3.59 -6.25
CA MET A 49 -1.83 -3.41 -5.03
C MET A 49 -0.97 -3.79 -3.83
N ALA A 50 -0.79 -2.86 -2.91
CA ALA A 50 -0.12 -3.07 -1.65
C ALA A 50 -0.91 -2.38 -0.53
N ASN A 51 -1.62 -3.18 0.25
CA ASN A 51 -2.37 -2.71 1.40
C ASN A 51 -1.61 -3.08 2.67
N HIS A 52 -1.48 -2.15 3.59
CA HIS A 52 -0.89 -2.38 4.91
C HIS A 52 0.47 -3.09 4.81
N LEU A 53 1.38 -2.51 4.04
CA LEU A 53 2.74 -3.00 3.84
C LEU A 53 3.79 -1.97 4.23
N MET A 54 3.57 -0.70 3.86
CA MET A 54 4.58 0.34 3.95
C MET A 54 4.93 0.71 5.40
N GLU A 55 4.01 0.53 6.32
CA GLU A 55 4.21 0.74 7.75
C GLU A 55 5.15 -0.26 8.40
N HIS A 56 5.36 -1.42 7.76
CA HIS A 56 6.23 -2.51 8.25
C HIS A 56 7.64 -2.51 7.66
N VAL A 57 7.87 -1.80 6.52
CA VAL A 57 9.15 -1.85 5.84
C VAL A 57 10.16 -0.85 6.42
N ASP A 58 11.44 -1.22 6.40
CA ASP A 58 12.49 -0.37 6.93
C ASP A 58 12.62 0.96 6.18
N ASN A 59 12.67 0.93 4.85
CA ASN A 59 12.81 2.11 4.01
C ASN A 59 11.67 2.16 3.00
N ASP A 60 10.60 2.85 3.35
CA ASP A 60 9.42 3.00 2.50
C ASP A 60 9.72 3.75 1.19
N ARG A 61 10.65 4.71 1.20
CA ARG A 61 11.04 5.44 -0.02
C ARG A 61 11.66 4.51 -1.05
N THR A 62 12.56 3.61 -0.65
CA THR A 62 13.13 2.60 -1.54
C THR A 62 12.05 1.65 -2.09
N VAL A 63 11.09 1.27 -1.27
CA VAL A 63 9.97 0.41 -1.72
C VAL A 63 9.07 1.14 -2.71
N LEU A 64 8.78 2.42 -2.49
CA LEU A 64 8.02 3.25 -3.42
C LEU A 64 8.75 3.42 -4.76
N GLU A 65 10.07 3.61 -4.75
CA GLU A 65 10.89 3.64 -5.97
C GLU A 65 10.85 2.32 -6.73
N GLU A 66 10.89 1.18 -6.03
CA GLU A 66 10.76 -0.15 -6.64
C GLU A 66 9.35 -0.38 -7.23
N PHE A 67 8.30 0.04 -6.55
CA PHE A 67 6.95 0.00 -7.11
C PHE A 67 6.83 0.86 -8.37
N TYR A 68 7.39 2.07 -8.33
CA TYR A 68 7.43 2.94 -9.50
C TYR A 68 8.23 2.32 -10.66
N ARG A 69 9.37 1.70 -10.37
CA ARG A 69 10.22 1.05 -11.38
C ARG A 69 9.49 -0.08 -12.09
N VAL A 70 8.86 -0.98 -11.34
CA VAL A 70 8.21 -2.16 -11.94
C VAL A 70 6.85 -1.88 -12.55
N LEU A 71 6.24 -0.73 -12.26
CA LEU A 71 4.99 -0.30 -12.88
C LEU A 71 5.27 0.23 -14.29
N LYS A 72 4.46 -0.18 -15.28
CA LYS A 72 4.54 0.31 -16.66
C LYS A 72 4.19 1.80 -16.76
N PRO A 73 4.72 2.53 -17.75
CA PRO A 73 4.18 3.83 -18.12
C PRO A 73 2.66 3.73 -18.39
N GLY A 74 1.87 4.64 -17.80
CA GLY A 74 0.40 4.58 -17.83
C GLY A 74 -0.22 3.57 -16.87
N GLY A 75 0.58 2.76 -16.18
CA GLY A 75 0.13 1.84 -15.13
C GLY A 75 -0.30 2.57 -13.87
N TRP A 76 -1.03 1.88 -13.00
CA TRP A 76 -1.60 2.45 -11.79
C TRP A 76 -1.56 1.47 -10.61
N GLY A 77 -1.86 1.95 -9.43
CA GLY A 77 -1.87 1.10 -8.24
C GLY A 77 -2.73 1.62 -7.11
N ILE A 78 -2.96 0.77 -6.11
CA ILE A 78 -3.52 1.12 -4.81
C ILE A 78 -2.44 0.84 -3.78
N LEU A 79 -2.02 1.89 -3.06
CA LEU A 79 -1.01 1.82 -2.01
C LEU A 79 -1.63 2.32 -0.71
N GLN A 80 -2.23 1.42 0.04
CA GLN A 80 -2.98 1.76 1.25
C GLN A 80 -2.17 1.53 2.51
N VAL A 81 -2.25 2.48 3.43
CA VAL A 81 -1.60 2.46 4.76
C VAL A 81 -2.56 3.03 5.80
N PRO A 82 -2.38 2.71 7.09
CA PRO A 82 -3.06 3.42 8.16
C PRO A 82 -2.61 4.89 8.21
N ILE A 83 -3.57 5.81 8.27
CA ILE A 83 -3.31 7.26 8.34
C ILE A 83 -3.83 7.83 9.65
N ASP A 84 -3.00 8.59 10.33
CA ASP A 84 -3.47 9.50 11.37
C ASP A 84 -4.01 10.80 10.74
N TRP A 85 -5.33 10.87 10.62
CA TRP A 85 -6.01 12.03 10.05
C TRP A 85 -5.98 13.27 10.96
N THR A 86 -5.40 13.18 12.14
CA THR A 86 -5.22 14.31 13.06
C THR A 86 -3.83 14.94 12.97
N ASN A 87 -2.85 14.22 12.36
CA ASN A 87 -1.47 14.64 12.23
C ASN A 87 -1.08 14.78 10.75
N PRO A 88 -0.61 15.94 10.27
CA PRO A 88 -0.14 16.09 8.90
C PRO A 88 1.18 15.34 8.63
N ASN A 89 1.99 15.14 9.67
CA ASN A 89 3.32 14.56 9.58
C ASN A 89 3.33 13.08 9.96
N THR A 90 4.16 12.30 9.29
CA THR A 90 4.45 10.92 9.69
C THR A 90 5.29 10.90 10.96
N GLU A 91 4.89 10.06 11.91
CA GLU A 91 5.66 9.77 13.11
C GLU A 91 6.46 8.48 12.89
N GLU A 92 7.78 8.56 13.03
CA GLU A 92 8.66 7.40 13.02
C GLU A 92 9.90 7.66 13.88
N ASP A 93 10.24 6.70 14.73
CA ASP A 93 11.46 6.72 15.54
C ASP A 93 12.09 5.31 15.55
N ARG A 94 13.21 5.17 14.85
CA ARG A 94 13.92 3.89 14.70
C ARG A 94 14.63 3.43 15.98
N SER A 95 14.71 4.27 16.99
CA SER A 95 15.27 3.89 18.30
C SER A 95 14.28 3.07 19.13
N ILE A 96 12.99 3.12 18.80
CA ILE A 96 11.93 2.39 19.49
C ILE A 96 11.88 0.98 18.95
N THR A 97 12.18 0.01 19.80
CA THR A 97 12.19 -1.43 19.47
C THR A 97 11.28 -2.25 20.37
N ASP A 98 10.72 -1.67 21.42
CA ASP A 98 9.77 -2.34 22.30
C ASP A 98 8.40 -2.48 21.61
N PRO A 99 7.89 -3.71 21.40
CA PRO A 99 6.63 -3.92 20.68
C PRO A 99 5.41 -3.25 21.34
N SER A 100 5.40 -3.11 22.67
CA SER A 100 4.28 -2.47 23.37
C SER A 100 4.30 -0.96 23.17
N GLU A 101 5.48 -0.37 23.04
CA GLU A 101 5.64 1.04 22.73
C GLU A 101 5.31 1.33 21.25
N LEU A 102 5.70 0.45 20.33
CA LEU A 102 5.30 0.54 18.92
C LEU A 102 3.78 0.47 18.78
N GLU A 103 3.12 -0.47 19.46
CA GLU A 103 1.65 -0.58 19.47
C GLU A 103 0.96 0.67 20.00
N ARG A 104 1.52 1.27 21.06
CA ARG A 104 0.99 2.50 21.66
C ARG A 104 1.10 3.71 20.72
N LEU A 105 2.23 3.81 19.98
CA LEU A 105 2.53 4.96 19.12
C LEU A 105 1.99 4.76 17.70
N TYR A 106 2.14 3.57 17.14
CA TYR A 106 1.89 3.29 15.72
C TYR A 106 0.77 2.27 15.50
N TRP A 107 -0.02 1.96 16.56
CA TRP A 107 -1.24 1.14 16.55
C TRP A 107 -1.04 -0.37 16.40
N GLN A 108 0.17 -0.85 16.04
CA GLN A 108 0.51 -2.27 16.01
C GLN A 108 1.96 -2.50 16.48
N ARG A 109 2.21 -3.71 16.95
CA ARG A 109 3.48 -4.09 17.60
C ARG A 109 4.67 -4.19 16.66
N ASP A 110 4.43 -4.21 15.36
CA ASP A 110 5.38 -4.36 14.27
C ASP A 110 5.32 -3.21 13.25
N HIS A 111 4.54 -2.17 13.53
CA HIS A 111 4.59 -0.93 12.76
C HIS A 111 5.85 -0.14 13.12
N LEU A 112 6.55 0.33 12.12
CA LEU A 112 7.76 1.16 12.26
C LEU A 112 7.44 2.65 12.16
N ARG A 113 6.22 2.99 11.75
CA ARG A 113 5.71 4.36 11.59
C ARG A 113 4.20 4.43 11.56
N LEU A 114 3.69 5.63 11.84
CA LEU A 114 2.31 6.01 11.63
C LEU A 114 2.28 7.19 10.66
N TYR A 115 1.64 7.00 9.52
CA TYR A 115 1.63 8.00 8.45
C TYR A 115 0.69 9.17 8.76
N GLY A 116 1.18 10.39 8.47
CA GLY A 116 0.40 11.60 8.47
C GLY A 116 -0.30 11.86 7.14
N TYR A 117 -1.46 12.57 7.19
CA TYR A 117 -2.33 12.74 6.02
C TYR A 117 -1.74 13.65 4.92
N GLU A 118 -0.75 14.50 5.20
CA GLU A 118 -0.04 15.30 4.19
C GLU A 118 1.26 14.63 3.75
N ASP A 119 1.99 14.01 4.67
CA ASP A 119 3.31 13.46 4.40
C ASP A 119 3.23 12.19 3.53
N TYR A 120 2.27 11.29 3.77
CA TYR A 120 2.17 10.08 2.96
C TYR A 120 1.93 10.36 1.46
N PRO A 121 0.93 11.19 1.07
CA PRO A 121 0.79 11.58 -0.34
C PRO A 121 2.02 12.30 -0.91
N SER A 122 2.78 13.03 -0.07
CA SER A 122 4.03 13.67 -0.50
C SER A 122 5.12 12.65 -0.81
N ARG A 123 5.28 11.62 0.03
CA ARG A 123 6.23 10.50 -0.23
C ARG A 123 5.90 9.77 -1.54
N LEU A 124 4.62 9.54 -1.83
CA LEU A 124 4.19 8.95 -3.10
C LEU A 124 4.57 9.83 -4.29
N LYS A 125 4.36 11.14 -4.21
CA LYS A 125 4.73 12.09 -5.26
C LYS A 125 6.25 12.20 -5.44
N GLU A 126 7.01 12.19 -4.37
CA GLU A 126 8.47 12.21 -4.39
C GLU A 126 9.05 10.98 -5.10
N ALA A 127 8.39 9.82 -5.00
CA ALA A 127 8.75 8.62 -5.75
C ALA A 127 8.37 8.69 -7.25
N GLY A 128 7.71 9.76 -7.69
CA GLY A 128 7.36 10.02 -9.09
C GLY A 128 5.90 9.74 -9.45
N PHE A 129 5.06 9.30 -8.52
CA PHE A 129 3.66 9.01 -8.82
C PHE A 129 2.79 10.27 -8.95
N ILE A 130 1.82 10.21 -9.85
CA ILE A 130 0.62 11.04 -9.79
C ILE A 130 -0.30 10.40 -8.74
N VAL A 131 -0.74 11.18 -7.75
CA VAL A 131 -1.50 10.69 -6.60
C VAL A 131 -2.91 11.25 -6.61
N GLU A 132 -3.89 10.37 -6.49
CA GLU A 132 -5.30 10.69 -6.30
C GLU A 132 -5.76 10.07 -4.96
N VAL A 133 -6.35 10.89 -4.09
CA VAL A 133 -6.95 10.41 -2.84
C VAL A 133 -8.45 10.34 -3.04
N VAL A 134 -8.97 9.13 -3.16
CA VAL A 134 -10.38 8.85 -3.50
C VAL A 134 -11.21 8.77 -2.24
N ASP A 135 -12.24 9.61 -2.11
CA ASP A 135 -13.26 9.51 -1.06
C ASP A 135 -14.27 8.41 -1.42
N MET A 136 -14.19 7.28 -0.76
CA MET A 136 -15.08 6.13 -1.00
C MET A 136 -16.53 6.43 -0.65
N GLN A 137 -16.79 7.32 0.32
CA GLN A 137 -18.16 7.73 0.66
C GLN A 137 -18.78 8.59 -0.46
N GLU A 138 -18.00 9.49 -1.04
CA GLU A 138 -18.44 10.30 -2.19
C GLU A 138 -18.63 9.42 -3.44
N LEU A 139 -17.68 8.54 -3.71
CA LEU A 139 -17.70 7.65 -4.88
C LEU A 139 -18.88 6.66 -4.86
N LEU A 140 -19.18 6.06 -3.72
CA LEU A 140 -20.19 4.99 -3.60
C LEU A 140 -21.57 5.49 -3.16
N GLY A 141 -21.62 6.68 -2.56
CA GLY A 141 -22.77 7.17 -1.79
C GLY A 141 -22.89 6.52 -0.41
N LEU A 142 -23.51 7.22 0.53
CA LEU A 142 -23.57 6.83 1.95
C LEU A 142 -24.14 5.42 2.18
N ASP A 143 -25.18 5.05 1.44
CA ASP A 143 -25.84 3.74 1.60
C ASP A 143 -24.91 2.57 1.29
N ARG A 144 -24.16 2.65 0.17
CA ARG A 144 -23.21 1.60 -0.21
C ARG A 144 -21.99 1.60 0.70
N TYR A 145 -21.48 2.79 1.06
CA TYR A 145 -20.38 2.94 1.98
C TYR A 145 -20.68 2.26 3.32
N ASN A 146 -21.86 2.50 3.91
CA ASN A 146 -22.30 1.84 5.14
C ASN A 146 -22.55 0.34 4.95
N ARG A 147 -23.16 -0.05 3.83
CA ARG A 147 -23.44 -1.47 3.52
C ARG A 147 -22.15 -2.30 3.40
N TYR A 148 -21.09 -1.71 2.90
CA TYR A 148 -19.79 -2.39 2.75
C TYR A 148 -18.90 -2.23 3.98
N ALA A 149 -19.39 -1.58 5.04
CA ALA A 149 -18.67 -1.35 6.30
C ALA A 149 -17.29 -0.67 6.13
N LEU A 150 -17.21 0.33 5.24
CA LEU A 150 -15.96 1.04 4.92
C LEU A 150 -15.60 2.14 5.93
N GLY A 151 -16.20 2.17 7.11
CA GLY A 151 -16.03 3.25 8.10
C GLY A 151 -14.61 3.47 8.60
N GLY A 152 -13.73 2.47 8.50
CA GLY A 152 -12.30 2.58 8.83
C GLY A 152 -11.42 3.01 7.64
N GLU A 153 -11.90 2.85 6.40
CA GLU A 153 -11.12 3.03 5.17
C GLU A 153 -11.87 3.96 4.20
N ARG A 154 -12.08 5.20 4.62
CA ARG A 154 -12.79 6.18 3.79
C ARG A 154 -11.99 6.63 2.58
N TRP A 155 -10.68 6.76 2.74
CA TRP A 155 -9.79 7.35 1.75
C TRP A 155 -8.87 6.29 1.16
N ILE A 156 -8.87 6.15 -0.16
CA ILE A 156 -8.02 5.21 -0.90
C ILE A 156 -6.97 5.99 -1.69
N PHE A 157 -5.70 5.59 -1.53
CA PHE A 157 -4.58 6.18 -2.26
C PHE A 157 -4.37 5.45 -3.59
N VAL A 158 -4.80 6.10 -4.67
CA VAL A 158 -4.58 5.64 -6.03
C VAL A 158 -3.36 6.36 -6.60
N VAL A 159 -2.43 5.59 -7.13
CA VAL A 159 -1.21 6.11 -7.75
C VAL A 159 -1.17 5.77 -9.24
N ARG A 160 -0.56 6.64 -10.05
CA ARG A 160 -0.37 6.42 -11.49
C ARG A 160 1.06 6.77 -11.88
N LYS A 161 1.65 6.01 -12.81
CA LYS A 161 2.88 6.37 -13.48
C LYS A 161 2.55 7.10 -14.77
N GLU A 162 3.19 8.22 -15.01
CA GLU A 162 3.02 9.01 -16.24
C GLU A 162 3.34 8.15 -17.49
N GLN A 163 2.74 8.52 -18.65
CA GLN A 163 2.95 7.82 -19.93
C GLN A 163 4.33 8.07 -20.52
#